data_0edb271ef1722c333a09a40e33a53f00
#
_entry.id   0edb271ef1722c333a09a40e33a53f00
#
_cell.length_a   1.000
_cell.length_b   1.000
_cell.length_c   1.000
_cell.angle_alpha   90.00
_cell.angle_beta   90.00
_cell.angle_gamma   90.00
#
_symmetry.space_group_name_H-M   'P 1'
#
loop_
_entity.id
_entity.type
_entity.pdbx_description
1 polymer ?
#
loop_
_entity_poly.entity_id
_entity_poly.type
_entity_poly.pdbx_seq_one_letter_code
_entity_poly.pdbx_strand_id
1 'polypeptide(L)'
;MLPNPYPEGSEYIELYNRSDRTLSLAGLSVATRKSDGTLSTHYPLSSIVSLVEPQDYVLLTKSMGGVSDFYLISSPDALHELKLPVLANTSATLVLFRTEDEVMIDEIRYSSKWHAPSVKNEKGIALERINPDSDTQDEMNWTSASATAGYGTPGYRNSQYGKQDEGEVTGIESPVYSEATKEYTISYHLDESGYTCRAWIFDISGRHISEVVNHDLLGIEGELAWNGLAVNGSKVRTGVYIFY
;
A
#
# COMPACT_ATOMS: atom_id res chain seq x y z
N MET A 1 -1.04 18.32 5.02
CA MET A 1 -1.80 17.35 5.85
C MET A 1 -2.98 16.94 5.00
N LEU A 2 -2.90 15.80 4.35
CA LEU A 2 -4.09 15.25 3.70
C LEU A 2 -5.09 15.00 4.84
N PRO A 3 -6.30 15.57 4.77
CA PRO A 3 -7.36 15.15 5.68
C PRO A 3 -7.48 13.64 5.54
N ASN A 4 -7.96 12.95 6.60
CA ASN A 4 -8.35 11.55 6.46
C ASN A 4 -9.09 11.42 5.11
N PRO A 5 -8.45 10.91 4.03
CA PRO A 5 -9.07 10.96 2.73
C PRO A 5 -10.32 10.08 2.69
N TYR A 6 -10.49 9.17 3.69
CA TYR A 6 -11.46 8.10 3.62
C TYR A 6 -12.21 7.92 4.96
N PRO A 7 -12.94 8.95 5.45
CA PRO A 7 -13.68 8.84 6.71
C PRO A 7 -14.75 7.74 6.69
N GLU A 8 -15.19 7.33 5.51
CA GLU A 8 -16.17 6.27 5.27
C GLU A 8 -15.55 5.00 4.68
N GLY A 9 -14.21 4.99 4.54
CA GLY A 9 -13.47 3.83 4.07
C GLY A 9 -13.59 2.65 5.03
N SER A 10 -13.56 1.45 4.47
CA SER A 10 -13.54 0.21 5.23
C SER A 10 -12.11 -0.30 5.37
N GLU A 11 -11.83 -0.89 6.52
CA GLU A 11 -10.59 -1.65 6.73
C GLU A 11 -10.59 -2.90 5.86
N TYR A 12 -9.41 -3.32 5.46
CA TYR A 12 -9.21 -4.60 4.79
C TYR A 12 -8.01 -5.34 5.38
N ILE A 13 -8.04 -6.67 5.22
CA ILE A 13 -6.93 -7.57 5.47
C ILE A 13 -6.55 -8.16 4.14
N GLU A 14 -5.27 -8.13 3.81
CA GLU A 14 -4.75 -8.78 2.62
C GLU A 14 -3.97 -10.03 2.99
N LEU A 15 -4.27 -11.13 2.30
CA LEU A 15 -3.55 -12.39 2.36
C LEU A 15 -2.81 -12.58 1.04
N TYR A 16 -1.54 -12.95 1.12
CA TYR A 16 -0.70 -13.23 -0.02
C TYR A 16 -0.23 -14.68 -0.02
N ASN A 17 -0.47 -15.39 -1.12
CA ASN A 17 0.04 -16.74 -1.30
C ASN A 17 1.50 -16.70 -1.78
N ARG A 18 2.46 -16.69 -0.87
CA ARG A 18 3.89 -16.68 -1.19
C ARG A 18 4.46 -18.03 -1.64
N SER A 19 3.63 -19.09 -1.67
CA SER A 19 4.07 -20.41 -2.07
C SER A 19 4.04 -20.60 -3.59
N ASP A 20 4.62 -21.70 -4.05
CA ASP A 20 4.58 -22.16 -5.44
C ASP A 20 3.38 -23.06 -5.75
N ARG A 21 2.39 -23.11 -4.86
CA ARG A 21 1.23 -24.01 -4.94
C ARG A 21 -0.07 -23.23 -4.81
N THR A 22 -1.10 -23.70 -5.50
CA THR A 22 -2.48 -23.26 -5.27
C THR A 22 -2.93 -23.70 -3.87
N LEU A 23 -3.43 -22.76 -3.08
CA LEU A 23 -3.88 -22.96 -1.70
C LEU A 23 -5.39 -22.83 -1.57
N SER A 24 -5.99 -23.59 -0.67
CA SER A 24 -7.39 -23.47 -0.31
C SER A 24 -7.56 -22.69 1.00
N LEU A 25 -8.45 -21.70 1.00
CA LEU A 25 -8.83 -20.96 2.20
C LEU A 25 -10.00 -21.60 2.96
N ALA A 26 -10.64 -22.64 2.40
CA ALA A 26 -11.88 -23.21 2.94
C ALA A 26 -11.75 -23.72 4.40
N GLY A 27 -10.56 -24.18 4.78
CA GLY A 27 -10.28 -24.68 6.13
C GLY A 27 -9.64 -23.65 7.07
N LEU A 28 -9.57 -22.37 6.65
CA LEU A 28 -8.92 -21.31 7.42
C LEU A 28 -9.92 -20.37 8.07
N SER A 29 -9.48 -19.74 9.15
CA SER A 29 -10.21 -18.68 9.86
C SER A 29 -9.25 -17.55 10.23
N VAL A 30 -9.81 -16.34 10.39
CA VAL A 30 -9.13 -15.21 11.00
C VAL A 30 -9.74 -14.90 12.37
N ALA A 31 -8.91 -14.47 13.31
CA ALA A 31 -9.32 -13.98 14.62
C ALA A 31 -8.32 -12.94 15.12
N THR A 32 -8.65 -12.27 16.23
CA THR A 32 -7.66 -11.52 17.00
C THR A 32 -7.27 -12.31 18.24
N ARG A 33 -6.02 -12.17 18.69
CA ARG A 33 -5.58 -12.72 19.99
C ARG A 33 -5.83 -11.71 21.09
N LYS A 34 -6.47 -12.16 22.15
CA LYS A 34 -6.73 -11.36 23.35
C LYS A 34 -5.49 -11.26 24.24
N SER A 35 -5.53 -10.37 25.22
CA SER A 35 -4.45 -10.18 26.19
C SER A 35 -4.15 -11.41 27.06
N ASP A 36 -5.14 -12.29 27.25
CA ASP A 36 -4.99 -13.56 27.97
C ASP A 36 -4.41 -14.69 27.09
N GLY A 37 -4.09 -14.39 25.82
CA GLY A 37 -3.53 -15.34 24.86
C GLY A 37 -4.58 -16.15 24.08
N THR A 38 -5.87 -16.10 24.46
CA THR A 38 -6.94 -16.81 23.75
C THR A 38 -7.34 -16.10 22.46
N LEU A 39 -7.93 -16.84 21.51
CA LEU A 39 -8.49 -16.24 20.30
C LEU A 39 -9.86 -15.60 20.60
N SER A 40 -10.18 -14.57 19.83
CA SER A 40 -11.52 -13.96 19.78
C SER A 40 -12.51 -14.87 19.02
N THR A 41 -13.67 -14.35 18.65
CA THR A 41 -14.57 -15.03 17.72
C THR A 41 -13.82 -15.39 16.43
N HIS A 42 -14.01 -16.64 15.98
CA HIS A 42 -13.44 -17.12 14.71
C HIS A 42 -14.30 -16.64 13.54
N TYR A 43 -13.64 -16.16 12.49
CA TYR A 43 -14.26 -15.72 11.25
C TYR A 43 -13.79 -16.63 10.12
N PRO A 44 -14.59 -17.65 9.75
CA PRO A 44 -14.21 -18.62 8.72
C PRO A 44 -14.13 -18.01 7.34
N LEU A 45 -13.12 -18.43 6.55
CA LEU A 45 -12.93 -18.02 5.16
C LEU A 45 -13.62 -18.96 4.16
N SER A 46 -14.36 -19.94 4.63
CA SER A 46 -15.02 -20.97 3.79
C SER A 46 -16.10 -20.41 2.86
N SER A 47 -16.58 -19.19 3.08
CA SER A 47 -17.61 -18.53 2.27
C SER A 47 -17.07 -17.77 1.06
N ILE A 48 -15.73 -17.63 0.97
CA ILE A 48 -15.07 -16.92 -0.12
C ILE A 48 -14.45 -17.89 -1.12
N VAL A 49 -13.77 -17.36 -2.15
CA VAL A 49 -13.05 -18.14 -3.15
C VAL A 49 -12.22 -19.22 -2.46
N SER A 50 -12.35 -20.44 -2.93
CA SER A 50 -11.72 -21.58 -2.30
C SER A 50 -10.24 -21.77 -2.65
N LEU A 51 -9.79 -21.21 -3.78
CA LEU A 51 -8.44 -21.43 -4.30
C LEU A 51 -7.74 -20.10 -4.55
N VAL A 52 -6.47 -20.03 -4.13
CA VAL A 52 -5.58 -18.88 -4.32
C VAL A 52 -4.33 -19.38 -5.04
N GLU A 53 -4.10 -18.90 -6.25
CA GLU A 53 -2.96 -19.28 -7.06
C GLU A 53 -1.63 -18.79 -6.45
N PRO A 54 -0.48 -19.37 -6.84
CA PRO A 54 0.82 -18.86 -6.43
C PRO A 54 0.97 -17.36 -6.71
N GLN A 55 1.46 -16.62 -5.72
CA GLN A 55 1.71 -15.17 -5.78
C GLN A 55 0.45 -14.31 -5.96
N ASP A 56 -0.74 -14.88 -5.80
CA ASP A 56 -1.99 -14.14 -5.80
C ASP A 56 -2.33 -13.57 -4.41
N TYR A 57 -3.21 -12.58 -4.44
CA TYR A 57 -3.72 -11.87 -3.27
C TYR A 57 -5.19 -12.18 -3.03
N VAL A 58 -5.58 -12.15 -1.77
CA VAL A 58 -6.98 -12.20 -1.34
C VAL A 58 -7.24 -11.06 -0.36
N LEU A 59 -8.26 -10.28 -0.64
CA LEU A 59 -8.67 -9.12 0.15
C LEU A 59 -9.94 -9.43 0.92
N LEU A 60 -9.89 -9.25 2.22
CA LEU A 60 -10.98 -9.47 3.14
C LEU A 60 -11.43 -8.12 3.70
N THR A 61 -12.70 -7.77 3.54
CA THR A 61 -13.26 -6.51 4.05
C THR A 61 -14.68 -6.69 4.58
N LYS A 62 -15.13 -5.74 5.38
CA LYS A 62 -16.54 -5.66 5.84
C LYS A 62 -17.44 -4.94 4.83
N SER A 63 -16.85 -4.21 3.87
CA SER A 63 -17.56 -3.48 2.84
C SER A 63 -16.70 -3.35 1.59
N MET A 64 -17.13 -3.97 0.49
CA MET A 64 -16.42 -3.88 -0.79
C MET A 64 -16.35 -2.43 -1.28
N GLY A 65 -17.47 -1.70 -1.28
CA GLY A 65 -17.50 -0.28 -1.67
C GLY A 65 -16.61 0.59 -0.77
N GLY A 66 -16.54 0.28 0.52
CA GLY A 66 -15.65 0.98 1.45
C GLY A 66 -14.15 0.81 1.17
N VAL A 67 -13.78 -0.10 0.26
CA VAL A 67 -12.40 -0.25 -0.23
C VAL A 67 -12.29 0.24 -1.67
N SER A 68 -13.17 -0.23 -2.57
CA SER A 68 -13.09 0.06 -4.01
C SER A 68 -13.32 1.53 -4.37
N ASP A 69 -14.03 2.28 -3.54
CA ASP A 69 -14.28 3.71 -3.79
C ASP A 69 -13.06 4.59 -3.45
N PHE A 70 -12.08 4.03 -2.73
CA PHE A 70 -10.95 4.79 -2.19
C PHE A 70 -9.59 4.32 -2.70
N TYR A 71 -9.44 3.05 -3.02
CA TYR A 71 -8.19 2.48 -3.49
C TYR A 71 -8.34 1.92 -4.90
N LEU A 72 -7.27 2.01 -5.67
CA LEU A 72 -7.17 1.29 -6.93
C LEU A 72 -7.08 -0.21 -6.63
N ILE A 73 -8.04 -0.98 -7.15
CA ILE A 73 -8.04 -2.43 -7.02
C ILE A 73 -7.68 -3.03 -8.37
N SER A 74 -6.53 -3.71 -8.42
CA SER A 74 -6.06 -4.32 -9.67
C SER A 74 -6.82 -5.59 -10.03
N SER A 75 -7.28 -6.35 -9.02
CA SER A 75 -8.04 -7.59 -9.20
C SER A 75 -9.35 -7.55 -8.38
N PRO A 76 -10.46 -7.08 -8.96
CA PRO A 76 -11.76 -7.02 -8.25
C PRO A 76 -12.22 -8.39 -7.73
N ASP A 77 -11.89 -9.48 -8.42
CA ASP A 77 -12.27 -10.84 -8.02
C ASP A 77 -11.53 -11.31 -6.75
N ALA A 78 -10.43 -10.65 -6.39
CA ALA A 78 -9.72 -10.93 -5.14
C ALA A 78 -10.39 -10.29 -3.91
N LEU A 79 -11.33 -9.34 -4.10
CA LEU A 79 -12.00 -8.62 -3.03
C LEU A 79 -13.24 -9.34 -2.54
N HIS A 80 -13.26 -9.70 -1.26
CA HIS A 80 -14.35 -10.47 -0.64
C HIS A 80 -14.92 -9.75 0.57
N GLU A 81 -16.25 -9.62 0.59
CA GLU A 81 -17.00 -9.07 1.72
C GLU A 81 -17.40 -10.17 2.68
N LEU A 82 -16.98 -10.05 3.93
CA LEU A 82 -17.32 -10.99 4.99
C LEU A 82 -17.22 -10.34 6.38
N LYS A 83 -17.74 -11.04 7.38
CA LYS A 83 -17.54 -10.63 8.77
C LYS A 83 -16.06 -10.79 9.13
N LEU A 84 -15.51 -9.77 9.76
CA LEU A 84 -14.11 -9.72 10.22
C LEU A 84 -14.05 -9.32 11.69
N PRO A 85 -12.95 -9.66 12.41
CA PRO A 85 -12.70 -9.12 13.73
C PRO A 85 -12.63 -7.59 13.68
N VAL A 86 -12.78 -6.97 14.84
CA VAL A 86 -12.50 -5.53 14.97
C VAL A 86 -10.99 -5.35 14.93
N LEU A 87 -10.54 -4.55 13.97
CA LEU A 87 -9.15 -4.13 13.86
C LEU A 87 -8.99 -2.82 14.62
N ALA A 88 -8.25 -2.85 15.72
CA ALA A 88 -8.02 -1.63 16.50
C ALA A 88 -7.03 -0.71 15.78
N ASN A 89 -7.33 0.59 15.70
CA ASN A 89 -6.47 1.56 14.98
C ASN A 89 -5.06 1.69 15.57
N THR A 90 -4.89 1.38 16.86
CA THR A 90 -3.59 1.55 17.54
C THR A 90 -2.71 0.31 17.45
N SER A 91 -3.28 -0.85 17.79
CA SER A 91 -2.59 -2.14 17.72
C SER A 91 -3.57 -3.29 17.97
N ALA A 92 -3.34 -4.42 17.32
CA ALA A 92 -3.98 -5.69 17.63
C ALA A 92 -3.07 -6.84 17.17
N THR A 93 -3.38 -8.04 17.65
CA THR A 93 -2.76 -9.27 17.12
C THR A 93 -3.78 -9.98 16.25
N LEU A 94 -3.55 -10.01 14.95
CA LEU A 94 -4.37 -10.72 13.98
C LEU A 94 -3.76 -12.09 13.72
N VAL A 95 -4.58 -13.12 13.68
CA VAL A 95 -4.15 -14.52 13.53
C VAL A 95 -4.89 -15.16 12.37
N LEU A 96 -4.15 -15.78 11.48
CA LEU A 96 -4.64 -16.70 10.45
C LEU A 96 -4.34 -18.13 10.93
N PHE A 97 -5.34 -18.98 10.99
CA PHE A 97 -5.20 -20.33 11.55
C PHE A 97 -6.10 -21.34 10.86
N ARG A 98 -5.76 -22.60 10.98
CA ARG A 98 -6.61 -23.70 10.51
C ARG A 98 -7.78 -23.90 11.49
N THR A 99 -9.00 -23.88 10.96
CA THR A 99 -10.23 -23.84 11.74
C THR A 99 -10.43 -25.10 12.61
N GLU A 100 -10.00 -26.26 12.10
CA GLU A 100 -10.25 -27.57 12.74
C GLU A 100 -9.50 -27.77 14.06
N ASP A 101 -8.23 -27.36 14.10
CA ASP A 101 -7.32 -27.66 15.22
C ASP A 101 -6.57 -26.42 15.74
N GLU A 102 -6.96 -25.23 15.29
CA GLU A 102 -6.39 -23.94 15.66
C GLU A 102 -4.87 -23.83 15.41
N VAL A 103 -4.32 -24.65 14.52
CA VAL A 103 -2.91 -24.53 14.13
C VAL A 103 -2.69 -23.20 13.43
N MET A 104 -1.84 -22.37 14.02
CA MET A 104 -1.46 -21.06 13.50
C MET A 104 -0.72 -21.20 12.16
N ILE A 105 -1.19 -20.45 11.16
CA ILE A 105 -0.56 -20.35 9.85
C ILE A 105 0.31 -19.09 9.78
N ASP A 106 -0.25 -17.94 10.20
CA ASP A 106 0.48 -16.70 10.32
C ASP A 106 -0.13 -15.83 11.44
N GLU A 107 0.68 -14.96 12.03
CA GLU A 107 0.25 -14.05 13.08
C GLU A 107 1.00 -12.74 12.96
N ILE A 108 0.29 -11.61 13.07
CA ILE A 108 0.87 -10.28 13.11
C ILE A 108 0.38 -9.51 14.32
N ARG A 109 1.30 -8.99 15.12
CA ARG A 109 1.02 -8.04 16.18
C ARG A 109 1.33 -6.63 15.69
N TYR A 110 0.45 -6.10 14.84
CA TYR A 110 0.66 -4.78 14.25
C TYR A 110 0.51 -3.64 15.26
N SER A 111 1.15 -2.52 14.94
CA SER A 111 1.03 -1.27 15.68
C SER A 111 0.99 -0.08 14.69
N SER A 112 0.17 0.94 15.01
CA SER A 112 0.19 2.21 14.25
C SER A 112 1.55 2.92 14.28
N LYS A 113 2.43 2.55 15.21
CA LYS A 113 3.81 3.05 15.27
C LYS A 113 4.72 2.52 14.16
N TRP A 114 4.28 1.50 13.44
CA TRP A 114 5.00 0.93 12.31
C TRP A 114 4.84 1.73 11.02
N HIS A 115 3.92 2.70 11.03
CA HIS A 115 3.83 3.66 9.93
C HIS A 115 5.10 4.51 9.84
N ALA A 116 5.45 4.90 8.61
CA ALA A 116 6.63 5.71 8.35
C ALA A 116 6.62 7.01 9.17
N PRO A 117 7.76 7.46 9.72
CA PRO A 117 7.83 8.67 10.55
C PRO A 117 7.39 9.96 9.84
N SER A 118 7.43 9.98 8.51
CA SER A 118 6.94 11.09 7.67
C SER A 118 5.40 11.20 7.65
N VAL A 119 4.70 10.11 7.95
CA VAL A 119 3.24 10.05 7.99
C VAL A 119 2.75 10.61 9.32
N LYS A 120 2.08 11.77 9.27
CA LYS A 120 1.53 12.44 10.47
C LYS A 120 0.12 12.00 10.84
N ASN A 121 -0.59 11.41 9.89
CA ASN A 121 -1.94 10.88 10.06
C ASN A 121 -2.06 9.61 9.23
N GLU A 122 -2.07 8.49 9.92
CA GLU A 122 -2.09 7.15 9.32
C GLU A 122 -3.47 6.70 8.81
N LYS A 123 -4.51 7.45 9.09
CA LYS A 123 -5.87 7.09 8.69
C LYS A 123 -6.02 7.08 7.16
N GLY A 124 -6.48 5.95 6.63
CA GLY A 124 -6.62 5.74 5.20
C GLY A 124 -5.29 5.43 4.50
N ILE A 125 -4.25 5.10 5.26
CA ILE A 125 -2.98 4.63 4.73
C ILE A 125 -2.80 3.18 5.16
N ALA A 126 -2.62 2.28 4.20
CA ALA A 126 -2.38 0.87 4.50
C ALA A 126 -1.01 0.69 5.14
N LEU A 127 -0.92 -0.27 6.06
CA LEU A 127 0.35 -0.79 6.55
C LEU A 127 0.76 -1.94 5.64
N GLU A 128 1.88 -1.80 4.96
CA GLU A 128 2.38 -2.74 3.97
C GLU A 128 3.60 -3.51 4.47
N ARG A 129 3.64 -4.80 4.15
CA ARG A 129 4.80 -5.66 4.37
C ARG A 129 5.83 -5.45 3.26
N ILE A 130 7.10 -5.19 3.64
CA ILE A 130 8.18 -4.89 2.71
C ILE A 130 8.63 -6.16 1.99
N ASN A 131 8.91 -7.22 2.75
CA ASN A 131 9.36 -8.50 2.20
C ASN A 131 8.49 -9.64 2.75
N PRO A 132 7.70 -10.33 1.90
CA PRO A 132 6.85 -11.43 2.34
C PRO A 132 7.63 -12.66 2.84
N ASP A 133 8.92 -12.77 2.50
CA ASP A 133 9.76 -13.89 2.91
C ASP A 133 10.44 -13.65 4.28
N SER A 134 10.43 -12.41 4.78
CA SER A 134 10.93 -12.07 6.12
C SER A 134 9.90 -12.35 7.22
N ASP A 135 10.31 -12.27 8.47
CA ASP A 135 9.43 -12.52 9.62
C ASP A 135 8.25 -11.55 9.64
N THR A 136 7.04 -12.09 9.83
CA THR A 136 5.81 -11.30 9.96
C THR A 136 5.80 -10.42 11.21
N GLN A 137 6.51 -10.83 12.28
CA GLN A 137 6.59 -10.09 13.53
C GLN A 137 7.69 -9.02 13.56
N ASP A 138 8.56 -8.98 12.57
CA ASP A 138 9.59 -7.95 12.47
C ASP A 138 8.96 -6.60 12.12
N GLU A 139 8.98 -5.66 13.06
CA GLU A 139 8.42 -4.32 12.87
C GLU A 139 9.13 -3.53 11.75
N MET A 140 10.39 -3.84 11.48
CA MET A 140 11.16 -3.22 10.38
C MET A 140 10.74 -3.73 9.01
N ASN A 141 10.00 -4.83 8.97
CA ASN A 141 9.43 -5.39 7.74
C ASN A 141 8.06 -4.80 7.36
N TRP A 142 7.65 -3.73 8.04
CA TRP A 142 6.36 -3.07 7.81
C TRP A 142 6.53 -1.56 7.74
N THR A 143 5.80 -0.92 6.83
CA THR A 143 5.78 0.53 6.70
C THR A 143 4.48 1.01 6.04
N SER A 144 4.31 2.31 5.91
CA SER A 144 3.15 2.90 5.23
C SER A 144 3.19 2.64 3.72
N ALA A 145 2.04 2.40 3.12
CA ALA A 145 1.89 2.48 1.67
C ALA A 145 2.27 3.87 1.16
N SER A 146 2.81 3.93 -0.07
CA SER A 146 3.25 5.18 -0.67
C SER A 146 2.09 6.07 -1.09
N ALA A 147 2.34 7.38 -1.10
CA ALA A 147 1.40 8.36 -1.63
C ALA A 147 1.20 8.19 -3.16
N THR A 148 2.27 7.83 -3.88
CA THR A 148 2.22 7.60 -5.33
C THR A 148 1.41 6.37 -5.73
N ALA A 149 1.24 5.40 -4.81
CA ALA A 149 0.34 4.26 -5.00
C ALA A 149 -1.08 4.50 -4.43
N GLY A 150 -1.43 5.74 -4.09
CA GLY A 150 -2.75 6.08 -3.53
C GLY A 150 -2.98 5.58 -2.11
N TYR A 151 -1.90 5.45 -1.32
CA TYR A 151 -1.93 5.06 0.09
C TYR A 151 -2.37 3.61 0.38
N GLY A 152 -2.38 2.74 -0.63
CA GLY A 152 -2.66 1.32 -0.51
C GLY A 152 -2.59 0.62 -1.86
N THR A 153 -2.28 -0.66 -1.84
CA THR A 153 -2.10 -1.51 -3.04
C THR A 153 -2.96 -2.77 -2.96
N PRO A 154 -4.29 -2.65 -2.73
CA PRO A 154 -5.13 -3.83 -2.54
C PRO A 154 -5.23 -4.70 -3.80
N GLY A 155 -4.78 -5.97 -3.69
CA GLY A 155 -4.83 -6.97 -4.74
C GLY A 155 -3.63 -6.97 -5.69
N TYR A 156 -2.56 -6.27 -5.36
CA TYR A 156 -1.32 -6.29 -6.14
C TYR A 156 -0.09 -6.05 -5.25
N ARG A 157 1.10 -6.07 -5.86
CA ARG A 157 2.37 -5.95 -5.14
C ARG A 157 2.43 -4.66 -4.34
N ASN A 158 2.79 -4.76 -3.06
CA ASN A 158 2.93 -3.64 -2.15
C ASN A 158 3.88 -2.57 -2.72
N SER A 159 3.52 -1.31 -2.54
CA SER A 159 4.32 -0.16 -3.01
C SER A 159 5.72 -0.11 -2.39
N GLN A 160 5.87 -0.73 -1.22
CA GLN A 160 7.10 -0.80 -0.46
C GLN A 160 7.82 -2.15 -0.60
N TYR A 161 7.35 -3.02 -1.53
CA TYR A 161 7.96 -4.32 -1.74
C TYR A 161 9.40 -4.15 -2.22
N GLY A 162 10.35 -4.52 -1.39
CA GLY A 162 11.77 -4.56 -1.71
C GLY A 162 12.36 -5.90 -1.31
N LYS A 163 12.82 -6.69 -2.30
CA LYS A 163 13.91 -7.61 -2.03
C LYS A 163 15.17 -6.76 -2.15
N GLN A 164 16.03 -6.79 -1.14
CA GLN A 164 17.39 -6.29 -1.31
C GLN A 164 18.10 -7.21 -2.32
N ASP A 165 17.86 -7.00 -3.60
CA ASP A 165 18.69 -7.59 -4.65
C ASP A 165 19.96 -6.75 -4.70
N GLU A 166 21.08 -7.37 -4.40
CA GLU A 166 22.42 -6.75 -4.48
C GLU A 166 22.63 -6.20 -5.89
N GLY A 167 22.52 -4.88 -6.06
CA GLY A 167 22.85 -4.20 -7.31
C GLY A 167 21.80 -3.27 -7.90
N GLU A 168 20.59 -3.18 -7.35
CA GLU A 168 19.64 -2.15 -7.76
C GLU A 168 20.09 -0.79 -7.23
N VAL A 169 20.20 0.17 -8.14
CA VAL A 169 20.64 1.54 -7.85
C VAL A 169 19.47 2.48 -8.02
N THR A 170 19.29 3.38 -7.07
CA THR A 170 18.33 4.48 -7.21
C THR A 170 18.50 5.18 -8.56
N GLY A 171 17.42 5.25 -9.32
CA GLY A 171 17.39 5.84 -10.66
C GLY A 171 16.16 6.72 -10.88
N ILE A 172 16.35 7.77 -11.66
CA ILE A 172 15.29 8.67 -12.12
C ILE A 172 15.39 8.75 -13.63
N GLU A 173 14.28 8.49 -14.31
CA GLU A 173 14.22 8.53 -15.77
C GLU A 173 13.96 9.95 -16.30
N SER A 174 14.20 10.14 -17.59
CA SER A 174 13.87 11.40 -18.26
C SER A 174 12.34 11.59 -18.34
N PRO A 175 11.85 12.85 -18.20
CA PRO A 175 10.43 13.13 -18.30
C PRO A 175 9.84 12.70 -19.66
N VAL A 176 8.69 12.05 -19.64
CA VAL A 176 7.92 11.63 -20.82
C VAL A 176 6.57 12.34 -20.82
N TYR A 177 6.18 12.93 -21.96
CA TYR A 177 4.85 13.52 -22.09
C TYR A 177 3.83 12.49 -22.56
N SER A 178 2.73 12.37 -21.84
CA SER A 178 1.59 11.53 -22.18
C SER A 178 0.48 12.35 -22.86
N GLU A 179 0.20 12.06 -24.12
CA GLU A 179 -0.94 12.68 -24.83
C GLU A 179 -2.30 12.28 -24.25
N ALA A 180 -2.40 11.10 -23.62
CA ALA A 180 -3.63 10.59 -23.05
C ALA A 180 -4.01 11.33 -21.77
N THR A 181 -3.07 11.52 -20.83
CA THR A 181 -3.28 12.23 -19.56
C THR A 181 -3.00 13.72 -19.65
N LYS A 182 -2.29 14.18 -20.71
CA LYS A 182 -1.81 15.57 -20.89
C LYS A 182 -0.82 16.00 -19.81
N GLU A 183 -0.02 15.04 -19.31
CA GLU A 183 0.93 15.24 -18.23
C GLU A 183 2.34 14.83 -18.64
N TYR A 184 3.32 15.38 -17.97
CA TYR A 184 4.71 14.92 -17.98
C TYR A 184 4.89 13.97 -16.82
N THR A 185 5.31 12.75 -17.08
CA THR A 185 5.61 11.73 -16.06
C THR A 185 7.10 11.48 -15.98
N ILE A 186 7.59 11.24 -14.78
CA ILE A 186 8.97 10.86 -14.46
C ILE A 186 8.90 9.59 -13.65
N SER A 187 9.36 8.49 -14.22
CA SER A 187 9.48 7.22 -13.54
C SER A 187 10.72 7.23 -12.64
N TYR A 188 10.62 6.58 -11.51
CA TYR A 188 11.74 6.40 -10.59
C TYR A 188 11.76 4.97 -10.05
N HIS A 189 12.96 4.53 -9.66
CA HIS A 189 13.21 3.31 -8.93
C HIS A 189 14.16 3.62 -7.77
N LEU A 190 13.86 3.08 -6.58
CA LEU A 190 14.63 3.27 -5.34
C LEU A 190 15.23 1.95 -4.89
N ASP A 191 16.41 2.00 -4.31
CA ASP A 191 17.15 0.85 -3.79
C ASP A 191 16.58 0.31 -2.47
N GLU A 192 15.84 1.13 -1.73
CA GLU A 192 15.18 0.72 -0.47
C GLU A 192 13.87 1.48 -0.22
N SER A 193 13.06 0.96 0.69
CA SER A 193 11.80 1.59 1.12
C SER A 193 12.04 2.75 2.09
N GLY A 194 11.03 3.64 2.23
CA GLY A 194 11.03 4.69 3.25
C GLY A 194 11.53 6.05 2.81
N TYR A 195 11.94 6.23 1.56
CA TYR A 195 12.31 7.54 1.03
C TYR A 195 11.14 8.50 0.97
N THR A 196 11.39 9.75 1.33
CA THR A 196 10.46 10.87 1.12
C THR A 196 10.99 11.79 0.04
N CYS A 197 10.08 12.31 -0.80
CA CYS A 197 10.42 13.16 -1.93
C CYS A 197 9.87 14.57 -1.77
N ARG A 198 10.63 15.53 -2.29
CA ARG A 198 10.16 16.84 -2.71
C ARG A 198 10.55 17.04 -4.17
N ALA A 199 9.61 17.51 -4.97
CA ALA A 199 9.86 17.76 -6.37
C ALA A 199 9.22 19.08 -6.82
N TRP A 200 10.01 19.88 -7.53
CA TRP A 200 9.61 21.20 -8.02
C TRP A 200 9.93 21.36 -9.49
N ILE A 201 9.16 22.25 -10.13
CA ILE A 201 9.42 22.70 -11.48
C ILE A 201 9.92 24.14 -11.42
N PHE A 202 11.02 24.41 -12.13
CA PHE A 202 11.60 25.73 -12.32
C PHE A 202 11.68 26.08 -13.80
N ASP A 203 11.61 27.37 -14.14
CA ASP A 203 12.01 27.83 -15.47
C ASP A 203 13.55 28.02 -15.54
N ILE A 204 14.05 28.29 -16.73
CA ILE A 204 15.49 28.49 -16.99
C ILE A 204 16.13 29.68 -16.24
N SER A 205 15.31 30.59 -15.69
CA SER A 205 15.77 31.69 -14.85
C SER A 205 15.85 31.32 -13.37
N GLY A 206 15.47 30.08 -13.00
CA GLY A 206 15.41 29.61 -11.63
C GLY A 206 14.16 30.04 -10.87
N ARG A 207 13.14 30.56 -11.56
CA ARG A 207 11.88 30.92 -10.93
C ARG A 207 11.06 29.65 -10.68
N HIS A 208 10.55 29.49 -9.45
CA HIS A 208 9.65 28.41 -9.07
C HIS A 208 8.32 28.51 -9.86
N ILE A 209 7.94 27.42 -10.52
CA ILE A 209 6.76 27.32 -11.37
C ILE A 209 5.68 26.47 -10.70
N SER A 210 6.04 25.31 -10.19
CA SER A 210 5.09 24.38 -9.59
C SER A 210 5.77 23.49 -8.54
N GLU A 211 5.01 23.07 -7.56
CA GLU A 211 5.38 21.98 -6.64
C GLU A 211 4.64 20.73 -7.09
N VAL A 212 5.38 19.66 -7.38
CA VAL A 212 4.84 18.39 -7.85
C VAL A 212 4.57 17.47 -6.66
N VAL A 213 5.55 17.39 -5.75
CA VAL A 213 5.51 16.55 -4.55
C VAL A 213 6.10 17.32 -3.37
N ASN A 214 5.48 17.20 -2.20
CA ASN A 214 5.92 17.87 -1.00
C ASN A 214 5.97 16.95 0.22
N HIS A 215 7.12 16.35 0.47
CA HIS A 215 7.36 15.43 1.60
C HIS A 215 6.51 14.16 1.59
N ASP A 216 6.21 13.66 0.40
CA ASP A 216 5.44 12.42 0.28
C ASP A 216 6.36 11.20 0.37
N LEU A 217 5.89 10.16 1.04
CA LEU A 217 6.53 8.86 1.08
C LEU A 217 6.42 8.21 -0.29
N LEU A 218 7.56 7.84 -0.87
CA LEU A 218 7.62 7.13 -2.15
C LEU A 218 7.51 5.60 -1.94
N GLY A 219 7.02 4.92 -2.99
CA GLY A 219 7.21 3.47 -3.14
C GLY A 219 8.62 3.16 -3.65
N ILE A 220 8.96 1.88 -3.72
CA ILE A 220 10.22 1.43 -4.33
C ILE A 220 10.30 1.83 -5.81
N GLU A 221 9.18 1.82 -6.48
CA GLU A 221 9.03 2.31 -7.85
C GLU A 221 7.76 3.15 -7.97
N GLY A 222 7.72 4.05 -8.94
CA GLY A 222 6.55 4.87 -9.18
C GLY A 222 6.79 5.97 -10.21
N GLU A 223 5.79 6.82 -10.34
CA GLU A 223 5.82 7.96 -11.26
C GLU A 223 5.46 9.25 -10.53
N LEU A 224 6.13 10.32 -10.89
CA LEU A 224 5.77 11.68 -10.52
C LEU A 224 5.19 12.38 -11.75
N ALA A 225 4.03 13.02 -11.61
CA ALA A 225 3.32 13.63 -12.72
C ALA A 225 3.19 15.15 -12.57
N TRP A 226 3.38 15.89 -13.68
CA TRP A 226 3.14 17.31 -13.77
C TRP A 226 2.25 17.63 -14.96
N ASN A 227 1.14 18.29 -14.71
CA ASN A 227 0.11 18.63 -15.70
C ASN A 227 0.40 19.92 -16.51
N GLY A 228 1.60 20.49 -16.41
CA GLY A 228 1.97 21.71 -17.12
C GLY A 228 1.32 22.99 -16.57
N LEU A 229 0.82 22.97 -15.33
CA LEU A 229 0.27 24.15 -14.66
C LEU A 229 1.28 24.76 -13.69
N ALA A 230 1.23 26.07 -13.58
CA ALA A 230 1.93 26.82 -12.53
C ALA A 230 1.13 26.77 -11.22
N VAL A 231 1.77 27.16 -10.10
CA VAL A 231 1.13 27.22 -8.75
C VAL A 231 -0.21 27.98 -8.74
N ASN A 232 -0.37 29.00 -9.59
CA ASN A 232 -1.60 29.77 -9.69
C ASN A 232 -2.67 29.11 -10.60
N GLY A 233 -2.45 27.87 -11.06
CA GLY A 233 -3.35 27.13 -11.93
C GLY A 233 -3.31 27.54 -13.43
N SER A 234 -2.47 28.50 -13.81
CA SER A 234 -2.35 28.90 -15.21
C SER A 234 -1.45 27.92 -15.98
N LYS A 235 -1.82 27.64 -17.25
CA LYS A 235 -0.98 26.84 -18.13
C LYS A 235 0.34 27.56 -18.42
N VAL A 236 1.44 26.85 -18.29
CA VAL A 236 2.76 27.40 -18.59
C VAL A 236 2.95 27.61 -20.09
N ARG A 237 3.81 28.56 -20.48
CA ARG A 237 4.15 28.80 -21.88
C ARG A 237 5.07 27.70 -22.40
N THR A 238 5.11 27.52 -23.70
CA THR A 238 6.11 26.67 -24.35
C THR A 238 7.51 27.17 -23.99
N GLY A 239 8.36 26.30 -23.47
CA GLY A 239 9.69 26.64 -22.99
C GLY A 239 10.42 25.44 -22.40
N VAL A 240 11.60 25.70 -21.86
CA VAL A 240 12.40 24.72 -21.11
C VAL A 240 12.11 24.87 -19.63
N TYR A 241 11.84 23.75 -18.99
CA TYR A 241 11.58 23.66 -17.56
C TYR A 241 12.53 22.65 -16.94
N ILE A 242 12.91 22.89 -15.70
CA ILE A 242 13.80 22.04 -14.93
C ILE A 242 12.97 21.36 -13.85
N PHE A 243 12.99 20.04 -13.84
CA PHE A 243 12.49 19.22 -12.75
C PHE A 243 13.63 19.05 -11.73
N TYR A 244 13.35 19.38 -10.47
CA TYR A 244 14.33 19.36 -9.38
C TYR A 244 13.79 18.60 -8.20
#